data_9030ca1195506789a461f8a89c925344
#
_entry.id   9030ca1195506789a461f8a89c925344
#
_cell.length_a   1.000
_cell.length_b   1.000
_cell.length_c   1.000
_cell.angle_alpha   90.00
_cell.angle_beta   90.00
_cell.angle_gamma   90.00
#
_symmetry.space_group_name_H-M   'P 1'
#
loop_
_entity.id
_entity.type
_entity.pdbx_description
1 polymer ?
#
loop_
_entity_poly.entity_id
_entity_poly.type
_entity_poly.pdbx_seq_one_letter_code
_entity_poly.pdbx_strand_id
1 'polypeptide(L)'
;MSQSNAVRVDSVQSASWRALCSRRDLVANSGVVAWLDGEQVALFHLPETETGEQVFAIANKDPKSGANVIGRGIVGQLKGDLVIASPLYKQHFRLQDGTCLEYPEQRLQVWPVRLKGDAVEVAID
;
A
#
# COMPACT_ATOMS: atom_id res chain seq x y z
N MET A 1 21.86 4.20 20.49
CA MET A 1 21.40 4.44 20.45
C MET A 1 20.75 4.78 20.35
N SER A 2 20.56 4.57 20.27
CA SER A 2 19.98 4.74 20.19
C SER A 2 19.35 5.17 19.91
N GLN A 3 19.02 5.16 19.53
CA GLN A 3 18.47 5.43 19.07
C GLN A 3 18.14 6.16 18.49
N SER A 4 18.26 6.34 18.15
CA SER A 4 17.94 6.95 17.56
C SER A 4 17.63 7.37 16.81
N ASN A 5 17.48 7.26 16.58
CA ASN A 5 17.27 7.60 15.79
C ASN A 5 16.47 8.02 15.22
N ALA A 6 16.41 8.13 15.29
CA ALA A 6 15.61 8.91 14.38
C ALA A 6 14.15 8.87 14.76
N VAL A 7 13.56 10.01 14.91
CA VAL A 7 12.27 10.09 15.57
C VAL A 7 11.15 9.43 14.74
N ARG A 8 11.11 9.72 13.46
CA ARG A 8 10.11 9.11 12.60
C ARG A 8 10.27 7.60 12.53
N VAL A 9 11.50 7.17 12.50
CA VAL A 9 11.80 5.75 12.53
C VAL A 9 11.34 5.15 13.85
N ASP A 10 11.53 5.89 14.93
CA ASP A 10 11.10 5.43 16.25
C ASP A 10 9.59 5.25 16.28
N SER A 11 8.84 6.15 15.63
CA SER A 11 7.41 6.04 15.54
C SER A 11 7.01 4.74 14.85
N VAL A 12 7.66 4.40 13.73
CA VAL A 12 7.40 3.16 13.03
C VAL A 12 7.82 1.96 13.86
N GLN A 13 8.95 2.08 14.57
CA GLN A 13 9.44 0.99 15.40
C GLN A 13 8.51 0.69 16.56
N SER A 14 7.83 1.70 17.08
CA SER A 14 6.90 1.49 18.19
C SER A 14 5.54 0.99 17.73
N ALA A 15 5.28 0.98 16.44
CA ALA A 15 4.01 0.47 15.91
C ALA A 15 3.94 -1.05 16.06
N SER A 16 2.74 -1.55 16.18
CA SER A 16 2.51 -2.99 16.12
C SER A 16 2.52 -3.43 14.67
N TRP A 17 3.15 -4.56 14.43
CA TRP A 17 3.22 -5.14 13.09
C TRP A 17 2.31 -6.34 13.02
N ARG A 18 1.54 -6.43 11.95
CA ARG A 18 0.62 -7.54 11.75
C ARG A 18 0.89 -8.19 10.40
N ALA A 19 1.07 -9.51 10.42
CA ALA A 19 1.24 -10.28 9.19
C ALA A 19 -0.11 -10.41 8.51
N LEU A 20 -0.16 -10.08 7.22
CA LEU A 20 -1.37 -10.20 6.43
C LEU A 20 -1.31 -11.41 5.51
N CYS A 21 -0.14 -11.76 5.02
CA CYS A 21 0.00 -12.88 4.09
C CYS A 21 1.48 -13.26 3.98
N SER A 22 1.76 -14.25 3.16
CA SER A 22 3.11 -14.70 2.85
C SER A 22 3.59 -14.01 1.57
N ARG A 23 4.92 -13.90 1.42
CA ARG A 23 5.50 -13.36 0.20
C ARG A 23 5.02 -14.10 -1.05
N ARG A 24 4.79 -15.40 -0.93
CA ARG A 24 4.35 -16.20 -2.08
C ARG A 24 2.92 -15.88 -2.50
N ASP A 25 2.16 -15.19 -1.66
CA ASP A 25 0.80 -14.78 -2.00
C ASP A 25 0.78 -13.54 -2.87
N LEU A 26 1.91 -12.84 -2.97
CA LEU A 26 1.99 -11.62 -3.76
C LEU A 26 2.12 -11.96 -5.25
N VAL A 27 1.58 -11.08 -6.09
CA VAL A 27 1.68 -11.19 -7.53
C VAL A 27 2.41 -9.97 -8.06
N ALA A 28 3.50 -10.20 -8.80
CA ALA A 28 4.33 -9.11 -9.28
C ALA A 28 3.53 -8.12 -10.12
N ASN A 29 3.69 -6.83 -9.82
CA ASN A 29 3.07 -5.71 -10.55
C ASN A 29 1.55 -5.78 -10.55
N SER A 30 0.99 -6.37 -9.50
CA SER A 30 -0.46 -6.56 -9.41
C SER A 30 -0.87 -6.48 -7.95
N GLY A 31 -2.16 -6.43 -7.71
CA GLY A 31 -2.71 -6.35 -6.35
C GLY A 31 -3.27 -7.69 -5.89
N VAL A 32 -3.11 -7.95 -4.60
CA VAL A 32 -3.83 -9.02 -3.93
C VAL A 32 -4.53 -8.38 -2.72
N VAL A 33 -5.59 -9.00 -2.25
CA VAL A 33 -6.40 -8.43 -1.18
C VAL A 33 -6.27 -9.27 0.07
N ALA A 34 -6.07 -8.60 1.18
CA ALA A 34 -6.01 -9.22 2.50
C ALA A 34 -6.99 -8.52 3.44
N TRP A 35 -7.30 -9.18 4.55
CA TRP A 35 -8.18 -8.61 5.57
C TRP A 35 -7.39 -8.07 6.72
N LEU A 36 -7.80 -6.90 7.20
CA LEU A 36 -7.20 -6.27 8.38
C LEU A 36 -8.33 -5.65 9.19
N ASP A 37 -8.68 -6.32 10.30
CA ASP A 37 -9.69 -5.83 11.24
C ASP A 37 -10.99 -5.43 10.55
N GLY A 38 -11.47 -6.29 9.64
CA GLY A 38 -12.73 -6.06 8.96
C GLY A 38 -12.66 -5.20 7.72
N GLU A 39 -11.48 -4.68 7.39
CA GLU A 39 -11.27 -3.90 6.18
C GLU A 39 -10.46 -4.68 5.17
N GLN A 40 -10.69 -4.39 3.90
CA GLN A 40 -9.89 -4.98 2.84
C GLN A 40 -8.70 -4.08 2.52
N VAL A 41 -7.54 -4.68 2.47
CA VAL A 41 -6.30 -3.99 2.14
C VAL A 41 -5.77 -4.59 0.85
N ALA A 42 -5.45 -3.74 -0.12
CA ALA A 42 -4.83 -4.17 -1.36
C ALA A 42 -3.31 -4.08 -1.20
N LEU A 43 -2.61 -5.15 -1.52
CA LEU A 43 -1.16 -5.22 -1.45
C LEU A 43 -0.61 -5.29 -2.88
N PHE A 44 0.23 -4.33 -3.23
CA PHE A 44 0.84 -4.25 -4.56
C PHE A 44 2.32 -4.54 -4.44
N HIS A 45 2.78 -5.56 -5.14
CA HIS A 45 4.17 -5.98 -5.12
C HIS A 45 4.86 -5.50 -6.39
N LEU A 46 5.83 -4.62 -6.21
CA LEU A 46 6.63 -4.06 -7.32
C LEU A 46 8.05 -4.54 -7.11
N PRO A 47 8.44 -5.66 -7.75
CA PRO A 47 9.75 -6.24 -7.48
C PRO A 47 10.90 -5.42 -8.00
N GLU A 48 10.66 -4.56 -8.99
CA GLU A 48 11.74 -3.79 -9.62
C GLU A 48 11.33 -2.34 -9.76
N THR A 49 11.65 -1.54 -8.74
CA THR A 49 11.50 -0.09 -8.83
C THR A 49 12.88 0.54 -8.80
N GLU A 50 12.94 1.86 -8.98
CA GLU A 50 14.22 2.57 -8.94
C GLU A 50 14.94 2.39 -7.61
N THR A 51 14.18 2.12 -6.55
CA THR A 51 14.74 1.92 -5.21
C THR A 51 14.73 0.47 -4.77
N GLY A 52 14.50 -0.48 -5.71
CA GLY A 52 14.50 -1.90 -5.42
C GLY A 52 13.10 -2.46 -5.26
N GLU A 53 13.00 -3.60 -4.61
CA GLU A 53 11.71 -4.25 -4.37
C GLU A 53 10.88 -3.45 -3.39
N GLN A 54 9.59 -3.23 -3.71
CA GLN A 54 8.68 -2.55 -2.81
C GLN A 54 7.33 -3.25 -2.78
N VAL A 55 6.69 -3.17 -1.62
CA VAL A 55 5.31 -3.61 -1.43
C VAL A 55 4.55 -2.46 -0.81
N PHE A 56 3.37 -2.18 -1.36
CA PHE A 56 2.51 -1.10 -0.86
C PHE A 56 1.21 -1.69 -0.37
N ALA A 57 0.71 -1.15 0.74
CA ALA A 57 -0.58 -1.53 1.30
C ALA A 57 -1.49 -0.32 1.27
N ILE A 58 -2.63 -0.44 0.62
CA ILE A 58 -3.55 0.67 0.42
C ILE A 58 -4.98 0.13 0.58
N ALA A 59 -5.88 0.98 1.07
CA ALA A 59 -7.27 0.60 1.24
C ALA A 59 -7.85 0.14 -0.11
N ASN A 60 -8.61 -0.96 -0.07
CA ASN A 60 -9.16 -1.55 -1.28
C ASN A 60 -10.46 -0.89 -1.73
N LYS A 61 -11.01 0.01 -0.92
CA LYS A 61 -12.30 0.60 -1.17
C LYS A 61 -12.16 1.90 -1.97
N ASP A 62 -12.74 1.91 -3.17
CA ASP A 62 -12.76 3.11 -4.00
C ASP A 62 -13.59 4.19 -3.31
N PRO A 63 -13.04 5.39 -3.09
CA PRO A 63 -13.75 6.40 -2.30
C PRO A 63 -14.94 7.01 -3.04
N LYS A 64 -14.96 6.92 -4.39
CA LYS A 64 -16.07 7.48 -5.15
C LYS A 64 -17.24 6.52 -5.22
N SER A 65 -16.97 5.25 -5.47
CA SER A 65 -18.03 4.26 -5.65
C SER A 65 -18.37 3.50 -4.38
N GLY A 66 -17.42 3.41 -3.44
CA GLY A 66 -17.57 2.57 -2.27
C GLY A 66 -17.31 1.10 -2.53
N ALA A 67 -16.96 0.74 -3.76
CA ALA A 67 -16.70 -0.66 -4.10
C ALA A 67 -15.27 -1.05 -3.76
N ASN A 68 -15.08 -2.32 -3.39
CA ASN A 68 -13.77 -2.86 -3.02
C ASN A 68 -13.05 -3.36 -4.26
N VAL A 69 -12.49 -2.44 -5.05
CA VAL A 69 -11.94 -2.77 -6.37
C VAL A 69 -10.52 -2.27 -6.61
N ILE A 70 -9.91 -1.58 -5.65
CA ILE A 70 -8.59 -0.97 -5.89
C ILE A 70 -7.54 -2.05 -6.22
N GLY A 71 -7.63 -3.21 -5.58
CA GLY A 71 -6.69 -4.30 -5.84
C GLY A 71 -6.76 -4.82 -7.27
N ARG A 72 -7.81 -4.51 -8.01
CA ARG A 72 -7.96 -4.89 -9.41
C ARG A 72 -7.48 -3.81 -10.36
N GLY A 73 -7.00 -2.70 -9.84
CA GLY A 73 -6.55 -1.60 -10.66
C GLY A 73 -5.24 -1.89 -11.36
N ILE A 74 -4.82 -0.95 -12.17
CA ILE A 74 -3.61 -1.09 -12.97
C ILE A 74 -2.53 -0.22 -12.36
N VAL A 75 -1.39 -0.84 -12.04
CA VAL A 75 -0.23 -0.14 -11.54
C VAL A 75 0.43 0.60 -12.70
N GLY A 76 0.82 1.82 -12.47
CA GLY A 76 1.52 2.59 -13.48
C GLY A 76 2.40 3.65 -12.86
N GLN A 77 2.95 4.50 -13.71
CA GLN A 77 3.76 5.61 -13.28
C GLN A 77 3.25 6.86 -13.97
N LEU A 78 2.97 7.89 -13.17
CA LEU A 78 2.37 9.11 -13.69
C LEU A 78 3.03 10.28 -12.99
N LYS A 79 3.59 11.21 -13.77
CA LYS A 79 4.24 12.40 -13.23
C LYS A 79 5.32 12.06 -12.21
N GLY A 80 6.03 10.94 -12.45
CA GLY A 80 7.10 10.50 -11.57
C GLY A 80 6.68 9.69 -10.38
N ASP A 81 5.38 9.51 -10.16
CA ASP A 81 4.87 8.75 -9.02
C ASP A 81 4.37 7.38 -9.44
N LEU A 82 4.58 6.40 -8.56
CA LEU A 82 3.95 5.10 -8.71
C LEU A 82 2.50 5.24 -8.30
N VAL A 83 1.60 4.82 -9.17
CA VAL A 83 0.16 5.01 -8.95
C VAL A 83 -0.59 3.73 -9.23
N ILE A 84 -1.81 3.67 -8.68
CA ILE A 84 -2.79 2.65 -9.01
C ILE A 84 -4.01 3.36 -9.62
N ALA A 85 -4.42 2.90 -10.79
CA ALA A 85 -5.62 3.44 -11.44
C ALA A 85 -6.82 2.60 -11.04
N SER A 86 -7.83 3.25 -10.46
CA SER A 86 -9.06 2.56 -10.09
C SER A 86 -9.75 2.05 -11.36
N PRO A 87 -10.25 0.82 -11.37
CA PRO A 87 -10.87 0.27 -12.58
C PRO A 87 -12.23 0.89 -12.90
N LEU A 88 -12.89 1.53 -11.93
CA LEU A 88 -14.24 2.05 -12.16
C LEU A 88 -14.22 3.47 -12.74
N TYR A 89 -13.53 4.39 -12.09
CA TYR A 89 -13.53 5.79 -12.51
C TYR A 89 -12.18 6.27 -12.97
N LYS A 90 -11.19 5.38 -12.95
CA LYS A 90 -9.85 5.63 -13.46
C LYS A 90 -9.13 6.76 -12.75
N GLN A 91 -9.52 7.04 -11.50
CA GLN A 91 -8.72 7.94 -10.68
C GLN A 91 -7.38 7.28 -10.40
N HIS A 92 -6.35 8.09 -10.30
CA HIS A 92 -4.99 7.60 -10.02
C HIS A 92 -4.63 7.95 -8.60
N PHE A 93 -4.32 6.94 -7.81
CA PHE A 93 -3.92 7.12 -6.42
C PHE A 93 -2.45 6.80 -6.27
N ARG A 94 -1.72 7.67 -5.60
CA ARG A 94 -0.32 7.38 -5.30
C ARG A 94 -0.24 6.20 -4.35
N LEU A 95 0.62 5.25 -4.69
CA LEU A 95 0.82 4.10 -3.81
C LEU A 95 1.53 4.50 -2.52
N GLN A 96 2.34 5.54 -2.56
CA GLN A 96 3.12 5.96 -1.41
C GLN A 96 2.27 6.56 -0.31
N ASP A 97 1.30 7.41 -0.65
CA ASP A 97 0.54 8.13 0.36
C ASP A 97 -0.97 8.07 0.17
N GLY A 98 -1.45 7.45 -0.90
CA GLY A 98 -2.88 7.28 -1.13
C GLY A 98 -3.59 8.49 -1.73
N THR A 99 -2.88 9.56 -2.04
CA THR A 99 -3.49 10.78 -2.57
C THR A 99 -3.95 10.58 -4.00
N CYS A 100 -5.18 11.01 -4.30
CA CYS A 100 -5.70 11.00 -5.66
C CYS A 100 -5.13 12.17 -6.43
N LEU A 101 -4.55 11.89 -7.61
CA LEU A 101 -3.91 12.95 -8.40
C LEU A 101 -4.92 13.91 -9.00
N GLU A 102 -6.09 13.40 -9.41
CA GLU A 102 -7.13 14.23 -10.03
C GLU A 102 -7.94 14.99 -8.99
N TYR A 103 -8.15 14.38 -7.85
CA TYR A 103 -8.99 14.95 -6.79
C TYR A 103 -8.27 14.83 -5.46
N PRO A 104 -7.36 15.77 -5.13
CA PRO A 104 -6.50 15.64 -3.94
C PRO A 104 -7.26 15.51 -2.62
N GLU A 105 -8.52 15.93 -2.58
CA GLU A 105 -9.34 15.74 -1.39
C GLU A 105 -9.74 14.28 -1.19
N GLN A 106 -9.68 13.45 -2.23
CA GLN A 106 -9.90 12.02 -2.10
C GLN A 106 -8.59 11.36 -1.76
N ARG A 107 -8.63 10.52 -0.75
CA ARG A 107 -7.41 9.91 -0.26
C ARG A 107 -7.72 8.54 0.30
N LEU A 108 -6.90 7.57 -0.09
CA LEU A 108 -6.99 6.23 0.45
C LEU A 108 -5.99 6.08 1.58
N GLN A 109 -6.40 5.35 2.61
CA GLN A 109 -5.47 5.02 3.68
C GLN A 109 -4.38 4.12 3.15
N VAL A 110 -3.14 4.35 3.60
CA VAL A 110 -2.01 3.48 3.31
C VAL A 110 -1.41 3.04 4.64
N TRP A 111 -0.72 1.90 4.61
CA TRP A 111 -0.04 1.36 5.78
C TRP A 111 1.42 1.12 5.42
N PRO A 112 2.35 1.40 6.34
CA PRO A 112 3.73 0.98 6.13
C PRO A 112 3.79 -0.55 6.03
N VAL A 113 4.66 -1.05 5.16
CA VAL A 113 4.80 -2.48 4.91
C VAL A 113 6.24 -2.86 5.14
N ARG A 114 6.46 -4.05 5.70
CA ARG A 114 7.79 -4.64 5.73
C ARG A 114 7.70 -6.11 5.35
N LEU A 115 8.78 -6.60 4.79
CA LEU A 115 8.93 -8.01 4.49
C LEU A 115 9.85 -8.59 5.55
N LYS A 116 9.31 -9.47 6.38
CA LYS A 116 10.08 -10.06 7.47
C LYS A 116 10.10 -11.58 7.26
N GLY A 117 11.25 -12.09 6.80
CA GLY A 117 11.32 -13.48 6.39
C GLY A 117 10.33 -13.72 5.27
N ASP A 118 9.42 -14.66 5.46
CA ASP A 118 8.39 -14.99 4.48
C ASP A 118 7.10 -14.19 4.69
N ALA A 119 7.03 -13.39 5.72
CA ALA A 119 5.79 -12.69 6.08
C ALA A 119 5.74 -11.29 5.45
N VAL A 120 4.54 -10.90 5.01
CA VAL A 120 4.24 -9.54 4.60
C VAL A 120 3.49 -8.90 5.76
N GLU A 121 4.08 -7.89 6.36
CA GLU A 121 3.52 -7.27 7.57
C GLU A 121 3.23 -5.80 7.34
N VAL A 122 2.16 -5.33 7.94
CA VAL A 122 1.80 -3.91 7.92
C VAL A 122 1.84 -3.36 9.34
N ALA A 123 2.18 -2.08 9.44
CA ALA A 123 2.20 -1.40 10.73
C ALA A 123 0.79 -0.91 11.06
N ILE A 124 0.35 -1.22 12.27
CA ILE A 124 -0.91 -0.70 12.81
C ILE A 124 -0.60 -0.03 14.14
N ASP A 125 -1.39 0.94 14.50
CA ASP A 125 -1.20 1.64 15.76
C ASP A 125 -1.95 0.98 16.89
#